data_15b89a559f0384108885bf1f92470a71
#
_entry.id   15b89a559f0384108885bf1f92470a71
#
_cell.length_a   1.000
_cell.length_b   1.000
_cell.length_c   1.000
_cell.angle_alpha   90.00
_cell.angle_beta   90.00
_cell.angle_gamma   90.00
#
_symmetry.space_group_name_H-M   'P 1'
#
loop_
_entity.id
_entity.type
_entity.pdbx_description
1 polymer ?
#
loop_
_entity_poly.entity_id
_entity_poly.type
_entity_poly.pdbx_seq_one_letter_code
_entity_poly.pdbx_strand_id
1 'polypeptide(L)'
;MKRKVLITGAKGFLGQYFVKEFEDEEVIPITHQELSIEDKNTIDKILSLKPDLVIHPAAIRSPDICEEDPEKAWKVNAVGTKHIAIVCALLNIPLIYISTDYVFSGDKDNPYTEFDTPNPINTYGKTKLYGEIFTKEFCKKHFIIRTSYVFGEYGNNALTQIYNSLKEGKEIYLSNYHFASCTYAGDLVRKVKELSLTNLYGTYHIVNKGIITRYDFACKIAEIVGFSKEKIISLNPETFKAPAKRPLYSVLRNYMLEIYGIDDLPYYEESLKKAIKNLY
;
A
#
# COMPACT_ATOMS: atom_id res chain seq x y z
N MET A 1 14.75 17.09 -20.54
CA MET A 1 13.74 17.66 -19.60
C MET A 1 13.47 16.62 -18.54
N LYS A 2 13.26 17.02 -17.29
CA LYS A 2 12.81 16.12 -16.24
C LYS A 2 11.38 15.66 -16.54
N ARG A 3 11.05 14.40 -16.23
CA ARG A 3 9.70 13.84 -16.37
C ARG A 3 8.79 14.44 -15.28
N LYS A 4 7.59 14.89 -15.66
CA LYS A 4 6.59 15.40 -14.74
C LYS A 4 5.85 14.26 -14.09
N VAL A 5 6.02 14.07 -12.78
CA VAL A 5 5.44 12.97 -12.01
C VAL A 5 4.36 13.51 -11.07
N LEU A 6 3.10 13.26 -11.38
CA LEU A 6 1.99 13.62 -10.52
C LEU A 6 1.78 12.53 -9.46
N ILE A 7 1.77 12.93 -8.17
CA ILE A 7 1.58 12.02 -7.04
C ILE A 7 0.33 12.44 -6.27
N THR A 8 -0.72 11.63 -6.30
CA THR A 8 -1.93 11.88 -5.51
C THR A 8 -1.72 11.49 -4.06
N GLY A 9 -2.45 12.14 -3.13
CA GLY A 9 -2.29 11.84 -1.71
C GLY A 9 -0.87 12.08 -1.19
N ALA A 10 -0.17 13.07 -1.72
CA ALA A 10 1.25 13.36 -1.47
C ALA A 10 1.60 13.58 0.01
N LYS A 11 0.66 14.10 0.84
CA LYS A 11 0.84 14.21 2.30
C LYS A 11 0.52 12.93 3.07
N GLY A 12 -0.02 11.91 2.42
CA GLY A 12 -0.27 10.61 3.03
C GLY A 12 1.02 9.85 3.31
N PHE A 13 0.92 8.75 4.08
CA PHE A 13 2.08 7.95 4.47
C PHE A 13 2.95 7.55 3.27
N LEU A 14 2.41 6.81 2.29
CA LEU A 14 3.16 6.41 1.09
C LEU A 14 3.45 7.59 0.15
N GLY A 15 2.56 8.58 0.10
CA GLY A 15 2.75 9.76 -0.74
C GLY A 15 4.06 10.49 -0.43
N GLN A 16 4.41 10.64 0.85
CA GLN A 16 5.66 11.28 1.27
C GLN A 16 6.90 10.50 0.80
N TYR A 17 6.87 9.15 0.87
CA TYR A 17 7.95 8.32 0.35
C TYR A 17 8.10 8.45 -1.17
N PHE A 18 6.99 8.46 -1.91
CA PHE A 18 7.03 8.69 -3.36
C PHE A 18 7.57 10.07 -3.71
N VAL A 19 7.14 11.13 -3.02
CA VAL A 19 7.65 12.49 -3.26
C VAL A 19 9.17 12.54 -3.06
N LYS A 20 9.69 11.91 -2.02
CA LYS A 20 11.12 11.84 -1.73
C LYS A 20 11.87 10.99 -2.77
N GLU A 21 11.36 9.81 -3.11
CA GLU A 21 12.00 8.90 -4.04
C GLU A 21 12.14 9.49 -5.46
N PHE A 22 11.17 10.33 -5.87
CA PHE A 22 11.14 10.95 -7.19
C PHE A 22 11.65 12.41 -7.19
N GLU A 23 12.39 12.86 -6.17
CA GLU A 23 12.88 14.26 -6.05
C GLU A 23 13.85 14.68 -7.18
N ASP A 24 14.45 13.73 -7.88
CA ASP A 24 15.25 13.97 -9.08
C ASP A 24 14.41 14.27 -10.33
N GLU A 25 13.09 14.06 -10.30
CA GLU A 25 12.12 14.38 -11.34
C GLU A 25 11.41 15.72 -11.07
N GLU A 26 10.51 16.15 -11.95
CA GLU A 26 9.59 17.27 -11.70
C GLU A 26 8.32 16.75 -11.00
N VAL A 27 8.34 16.73 -9.65
CA VAL A 27 7.21 16.21 -8.86
C VAL A 27 6.10 17.22 -8.78
N ILE A 28 4.87 16.79 -9.09
CA ILE A 28 3.61 17.53 -8.88
C ILE A 28 2.85 16.84 -7.74
N PRO A 29 3.07 17.26 -6.47
CA PRO A 29 2.42 16.65 -5.33
C PRO A 29 0.98 17.16 -5.19
N ILE A 30 0.00 16.26 -5.19
CA ILE A 30 -1.41 16.58 -5.04
C ILE A 30 -1.93 16.08 -3.70
N THR A 31 -2.50 16.97 -2.92
CA THR A 31 -3.16 16.65 -1.65
C THR A 31 -4.68 16.61 -1.81
N HIS A 32 -5.39 15.96 -0.88
CA HIS A 32 -6.86 15.92 -0.90
C HIS A 32 -7.50 17.33 -0.81
N GLN A 33 -6.84 18.28 -0.14
CA GLN A 33 -7.31 19.66 -0.04
C GLN A 33 -7.24 20.42 -1.38
N GLU A 34 -6.26 20.08 -2.22
CA GLU A 34 -6.08 20.71 -3.55
C GLU A 34 -6.94 20.06 -4.61
N LEU A 35 -7.12 18.71 -4.50
CA LEU A 35 -7.87 17.95 -5.47
C LEU A 35 -8.50 16.71 -4.79
N SER A 36 -9.82 16.71 -4.72
CA SER A 36 -10.62 15.56 -4.30
C SER A 36 -10.79 14.63 -5.50
N ILE A 37 -10.12 13.47 -5.49
CA ILE A 37 -10.05 12.58 -6.66
C ILE A 37 -11.43 12.02 -7.09
N GLU A 38 -12.40 11.99 -6.17
CA GLU A 38 -13.77 11.60 -6.43
C GLU A 38 -14.61 12.69 -7.13
N ASP A 39 -14.12 13.94 -7.19
CA ASP A 39 -14.79 15.03 -7.91
C ASP A 39 -14.63 14.84 -9.43
N LYS A 40 -15.73 15.03 -10.18
CA LYS A 40 -15.73 14.97 -11.65
C LYS A 40 -14.77 15.98 -12.30
N ASN A 41 -14.51 17.12 -11.66
CA ASN A 41 -13.58 18.14 -12.15
C ASN A 41 -12.09 17.72 -12.05
N THR A 42 -11.81 16.60 -11.41
CA THR A 42 -10.46 16.03 -11.28
C THR A 42 -9.82 15.76 -12.63
N ILE A 43 -10.61 15.28 -13.59
CA ILE A 43 -10.13 14.97 -14.94
C ILE A 43 -9.53 16.22 -15.59
N ASP A 44 -10.30 17.30 -15.68
CA ASP A 44 -9.86 18.54 -16.35
C ASP A 44 -8.67 19.18 -15.65
N LYS A 45 -8.66 19.17 -14.32
CA LYS A 45 -7.55 19.72 -13.53
C LYS A 45 -6.25 18.97 -13.81
N ILE A 46 -6.25 17.64 -13.81
CA ILE A 46 -5.03 16.85 -14.06
C ILE A 46 -4.61 16.95 -15.53
N LEU A 47 -5.57 16.98 -16.47
CA LEU A 47 -5.28 17.20 -17.90
C LEU A 47 -4.52 18.51 -18.12
N SER A 48 -4.88 19.58 -17.40
CA SER A 48 -4.20 20.89 -17.51
C SER A 48 -2.75 20.89 -17.02
N LEU A 49 -2.42 20.00 -16.06
CA LEU A 49 -1.05 19.84 -15.51
C LEU A 49 -0.10 19.11 -16.46
N LYS A 50 -0.64 18.32 -17.41
CA LYS A 50 0.11 17.55 -18.41
C LYS A 50 1.26 16.71 -17.80
N PRO A 51 0.98 15.82 -16.83
CA PRO A 51 2.01 14.94 -16.29
C PRO A 51 2.47 13.93 -17.35
N ASP A 52 3.68 13.37 -17.16
CA ASP A 52 4.24 12.28 -17.96
C ASP A 52 4.04 10.91 -17.28
N LEU A 53 3.74 10.91 -15.97
CA LEU A 53 3.47 9.75 -15.14
C LEU A 53 2.53 10.15 -14.02
N VAL A 54 1.58 9.26 -13.66
CA VAL A 54 0.78 9.42 -12.45
C VAL A 54 1.07 8.26 -11.49
N ILE A 55 1.39 8.59 -10.22
CA ILE A 55 1.47 7.65 -9.10
C ILE A 55 0.27 7.90 -8.20
N HIS A 56 -0.54 6.86 -7.97
CA HIS A 56 -1.82 6.99 -7.29
C HIS A 56 -1.90 6.14 -6.00
N PRO A 57 -1.29 6.59 -4.89
CA PRO A 57 -1.44 5.98 -3.56
C PRO A 57 -2.64 6.52 -2.76
N ALA A 58 -3.35 7.55 -3.25
CA ALA A 58 -4.49 8.13 -2.54
C ALA A 58 -5.62 7.11 -2.36
N ALA A 59 -6.03 6.87 -1.11
CA ALA A 59 -7.14 5.97 -0.76
C ALA A 59 -7.57 6.16 0.69
N ILE A 60 -8.80 5.78 1.01
CA ILE A 60 -9.21 5.44 2.37
C ILE A 60 -8.66 4.05 2.67
N ARG A 61 -7.64 3.97 3.52
CA ARG A 61 -6.83 2.75 3.76
C ARG A 61 -7.27 1.92 4.98
N SER A 62 -8.16 2.45 5.83
CA SER A 62 -8.67 1.71 6.98
C SER A 62 -9.83 0.81 6.56
N PRO A 63 -9.72 -0.52 6.71
CA PRO A 63 -10.83 -1.42 6.41
C PRO A 63 -12.07 -1.12 7.24
N ASP A 64 -11.91 -0.75 8.52
CA ASP A 64 -13.02 -0.44 9.41
C ASP A 64 -13.78 0.82 8.97
N ILE A 65 -13.07 1.90 8.65
CA ILE A 65 -13.69 3.13 8.11
C ILE A 65 -14.41 2.83 6.79
N CYS A 66 -13.87 1.97 5.94
CA CYS A 66 -14.53 1.58 4.69
C CYS A 66 -15.80 0.76 4.93
N GLU A 67 -15.86 -0.03 6.01
CA GLU A 67 -17.04 -0.80 6.38
C GLU A 67 -18.11 0.09 7.04
N GLU A 68 -17.70 1.09 7.82
CA GLU A 68 -18.57 2.08 8.46
C GLU A 68 -19.18 3.07 7.46
N ASP A 69 -18.44 3.49 6.45
CA ASP A 69 -18.90 4.39 5.37
C ASP A 69 -18.55 3.81 3.98
N PRO A 70 -19.30 2.78 3.53
CA PRO A 70 -19.05 2.14 2.25
C PRO A 70 -19.19 3.11 1.06
N GLU A 71 -20.15 4.03 1.11
CA GLU A 71 -20.42 4.97 0.01
C GLU A 71 -19.18 5.85 -0.23
N LYS A 72 -18.60 6.41 0.81
CA LYS A 72 -17.39 7.20 0.72
C LYS A 72 -16.20 6.37 0.26
N ALA A 73 -16.07 5.13 0.76
CA ALA A 73 -15.02 4.22 0.34
C ALA A 73 -15.11 3.93 -1.19
N TRP A 74 -16.30 3.67 -1.72
CA TRP A 74 -16.51 3.48 -3.15
C TRP A 74 -16.20 4.73 -3.97
N LYS A 75 -16.65 5.90 -3.52
CA LYS A 75 -16.36 7.18 -4.20
C LYS A 75 -14.87 7.44 -4.31
N VAL A 76 -14.13 7.30 -3.21
CA VAL A 76 -12.70 7.61 -3.18
C VAL A 76 -11.89 6.50 -3.86
N ASN A 77 -12.00 5.24 -3.39
CA ASN A 77 -11.07 4.19 -3.79
C ASN A 77 -11.35 3.63 -5.19
N ALA A 78 -12.64 3.61 -5.62
CA ALA A 78 -13.01 3.07 -6.92
C ALA A 78 -13.25 4.18 -7.95
N VAL A 79 -14.22 5.10 -7.71
CA VAL A 79 -14.57 6.15 -8.67
C VAL A 79 -13.42 7.14 -8.84
N GLY A 80 -12.76 7.56 -7.75
CA GLY A 80 -11.56 8.41 -7.83
C GLY A 80 -10.47 7.77 -8.67
N THR A 81 -10.18 6.47 -8.47
CA THR A 81 -9.21 5.74 -9.31
C THR A 81 -9.64 5.68 -10.77
N LYS A 82 -10.96 5.51 -11.06
CA LYS A 82 -11.48 5.57 -12.43
C LYS A 82 -11.15 6.92 -13.10
N HIS A 83 -11.36 8.04 -12.41
CA HIS A 83 -11.03 9.37 -12.94
C HIS A 83 -9.55 9.48 -13.31
N ILE A 84 -8.67 9.00 -12.42
CA ILE A 84 -7.22 9.00 -12.67
C ILE A 84 -6.86 8.11 -13.87
N ALA A 85 -7.47 6.93 -13.98
CA ALA A 85 -7.23 6.01 -15.10
C ALA A 85 -7.68 6.61 -16.45
N ILE A 86 -8.82 7.31 -16.47
CA ILE A 86 -9.32 8.05 -17.66
C ILE A 86 -8.32 9.14 -18.07
N VAL A 87 -7.82 9.94 -17.12
CA VAL A 87 -6.82 10.98 -17.43
C VAL A 87 -5.56 10.36 -18.05
N CYS A 88 -5.03 9.30 -17.45
CA CYS A 88 -3.82 8.64 -17.97
C CYS A 88 -4.05 8.08 -19.39
N ALA A 89 -5.26 7.57 -19.66
CA ALA A 89 -5.64 7.13 -21.00
C ALA A 89 -5.67 8.28 -22.00
N LEU A 90 -6.32 9.39 -21.66
CA LEU A 90 -6.44 10.58 -22.53
C LEU A 90 -5.06 11.19 -22.85
N LEU A 91 -4.16 11.22 -21.89
CA LEU A 91 -2.79 11.70 -22.06
C LEU A 91 -1.85 10.63 -22.65
N ASN A 92 -2.30 9.37 -22.76
CA ASN A 92 -1.50 8.24 -23.19
C ASN A 92 -0.20 8.03 -22.37
N ILE A 93 -0.29 8.25 -21.03
CA ILE A 93 0.80 8.16 -20.07
C ILE A 93 0.63 6.96 -19.12
N PRO A 94 1.70 6.49 -18.46
CA PRO A 94 1.61 5.42 -17.47
C PRO A 94 0.86 5.84 -16.20
N LEU A 95 0.13 4.88 -15.62
CA LEU A 95 -0.50 4.95 -14.29
C LEU A 95 0.12 3.89 -13.38
N ILE A 96 0.63 4.30 -12.22
CA ILE A 96 1.01 3.42 -11.14
C ILE A 96 -0.09 3.48 -10.06
N TYR A 97 -0.85 2.41 -9.92
CA TYR A 97 -1.92 2.29 -8.93
C TYR A 97 -1.46 1.42 -7.76
N ILE A 98 -1.52 1.96 -6.54
CA ILE A 98 -1.18 1.20 -5.33
C ILE A 98 -2.42 0.48 -4.83
N SER A 99 -2.40 -0.85 -4.91
CA SER A 99 -3.43 -1.76 -4.44
C SER A 99 -3.01 -2.47 -3.13
N THR A 100 -3.65 -3.57 -2.78
CA THR A 100 -3.54 -4.23 -1.47
C THR A 100 -3.67 -5.74 -1.59
N ASP A 101 -3.10 -6.46 -0.62
CA ASP A 101 -3.35 -7.88 -0.36
C ASP A 101 -4.81 -8.20 0.01
N TYR A 102 -5.58 -7.22 0.50
CA TYR A 102 -7.01 -7.38 0.86
C TYR A 102 -7.93 -7.59 -0.34
N VAL A 103 -7.40 -7.60 -1.56
CA VAL A 103 -8.14 -8.08 -2.74
C VAL A 103 -8.35 -9.61 -2.70
N PHE A 104 -7.66 -10.34 -1.82
CA PHE A 104 -7.78 -11.78 -1.65
C PHE A 104 -8.62 -12.14 -0.42
N SER A 105 -9.26 -13.32 -0.46
CA SER A 105 -10.15 -13.82 0.60
C SER A 105 -9.41 -14.28 1.87
N GLY A 106 -8.19 -14.78 1.71
CA GLY A 106 -7.41 -15.31 2.83
C GLY A 106 -7.71 -16.76 3.18
N ASP A 107 -8.25 -17.54 2.24
CA ASP A 107 -8.65 -18.95 2.37
C ASP A 107 -7.60 -19.94 1.88
N LYS A 108 -6.41 -19.46 1.47
CA LYS A 108 -5.26 -20.28 1.08
C LYS A 108 -4.31 -20.47 2.27
N ASP A 109 -3.47 -21.48 2.17
CA ASP A 109 -2.37 -21.82 3.09
C ASP A 109 -0.97 -21.58 2.47
N ASN A 110 -0.93 -21.10 1.24
CA ASN A 110 0.29 -20.74 0.51
C ASN A 110 0.21 -19.32 -0.06
N PRO A 111 1.34 -18.65 -0.31
CA PRO A 111 1.36 -17.26 -0.77
C PRO A 111 0.58 -17.03 -2.07
N TYR A 112 -0.18 -15.94 -2.12
CA TYR A 112 -0.87 -15.48 -3.31
C TYR A 112 0.13 -14.93 -4.33
N THR A 113 -0.06 -15.31 -5.58
CA THR A 113 0.65 -14.78 -6.74
C THR A 113 -0.24 -13.81 -7.52
N GLU A 114 0.33 -13.10 -8.49
CA GLU A 114 -0.43 -12.19 -9.37
C GLU A 114 -1.45 -12.92 -10.25
N PHE A 115 -1.32 -14.24 -10.41
CA PHE A 115 -2.23 -15.10 -11.18
C PHE A 115 -3.43 -15.63 -10.38
N ASP A 116 -3.39 -15.47 -9.06
CA ASP A 116 -4.54 -15.86 -8.22
C ASP A 116 -5.72 -14.91 -8.43
N THR A 117 -6.91 -15.48 -8.48
CA THR A 117 -8.16 -14.71 -8.67
C THR A 117 -8.49 -13.92 -7.40
N PRO A 118 -8.63 -12.58 -7.47
CA PRO A 118 -9.07 -11.78 -6.34
C PRO A 118 -10.50 -12.15 -5.89
N ASN A 119 -10.72 -12.22 -4.57
CA ASN A 119 -12.02 -12.48 -3.95
C ASN A 119 -12.09 -11.77 -2.59
N PRO A 120 -12.24 -10.43 -2.55
CA PRO A 120 -12.17 -9.65 -1.31
C PRO A 120 -13.38 -9.89 -0.40
N ILE A 121 -13.12 -9.98 0.91
CA ILE A 121 -14.13 -10.28 1.95
C ILE A 121 -14.62 -9.06 2.72
N ASN A 122 -14.07 -7.87 2.44
CA ASN A 122 -14.46 -6.61 3.08
C ASN A 122 -14.58 -5.47 2.07
N THR A 123 -15.21 -4.37 2.47
CA THR A 123 -15.46 -3.20 1.62
C THR A 123 -14.16 -2.55 1.13
N TYR A 124 -13.13 -2.46 1.97
CA TYR A 124 -11.83 -1.94 1.55
C TYR A 124 -11.26 -2.73 0.37
N GLY A 125 -11.13 -4.05 0.52
CA GLY A 125 -10.63 -4.93 -0.54
C GLY A 125 -11.47 -4.84 -1.81
N LYS A 126 -12.82 -4.81 -1.69
CA LYS A 126 -13.74 -4.67 -2.84
C LYS A 126 -13.49 -3.36 -3.58
N THR A 127 -13.42 -2.23 -2.87
CA THR A 127 -13.23 -0.91 -3.50
C THR A 127 -11.85 -0.79 -4.15
N LYS A 128 -10.80 -1.41 -3.56
CA LYS A 128 -9.47 -1.46 -4.14
C LYS A 128 -9.43 -2.34 -5.39
N LEU A 129 -10.11 -3.48 -5.38
CA LEU A 129 -10.22 -4.36 -6.55
C LEU A 129 -10.93 -3.65 -7.72
N TYR A 130 -11.99 -2.90 -7.46
CA TYR A 130 -12.64 -2.11 -8.51
C TYR A 130 -11.73 -1.00 -9.06
N GLY A 131 -10.86 -0.43 -8.22
CA GLY A 131 -9.78 0.42 -8.70
C GLY A 131 -8.83 -0.29 -9.68
N GLU A 132 -8.45 -1.56 -9.40
CA GLU A 132 -7.66 -2.37 -10.34
C GLU A 132 -8.41 -2.62 -11.66
N ILE A 133 -9.72 -2.97 -11.57
CA ILE A 133 -10.56 -3.21 -12.75
C ILE A 133 -10.61 -1.95 -13.63
N PHE A 134 -10.94 -0.80 -13.06
CA PHE A 134 -10.97 0.46 -13.80
C PHE A 134 -9.60 0.86 -14.37
N THR A 135 -8.53 0.60 -13.62
CA THR A 135 -7.16 0.83 -14.11
C THR A 135 -6.88 0.00 -15.36
N LYS A 136 -7.21 -1.29 -15.34
CA LYS A 136 -7.02 -2.21 -16.50
C LYS A 136 -7.92 -1.85 -17.68
N GLU A 137 -9.15 -1.45 -17.40
CA GLU A 137 -10.16 -1.14 -18.44
C GLU A 137 -9.79 0.13 -19.20
N PHE A 138 -9.41 1.19 -18.49
CA PHE A 138 -9.21 2.50 -19.10
C PHE A 138 -7.75 2.78 -19.50
N CYS A 139 -6.76 2.37 -18.71
CA CYS A 139 -5.35 2.71 -18.92
C CYS A 139 -4.51 1.50 -19.35
N LYS A 140 -4.14 1.42 -20.62
CA LYS A 140 -3.29 0.31 -21.13
C LYS A 140 -1.88 0.32 -20.54
N LYS A 141 -1.31 1.51 -20.30
CA LYS A 141 0.01 1.70 -19.71
C LYS A 141 -0.12 1.76 -18.18
N HIS A 142 -0.30 0.62 -17.51
CA HIS A 142 -0.49 0.61 -16.06
C HIS A 142 0.45 -0.35 -15.33
N PHE A 143 0.79 0.04 -14.11
CA PHE A 143 1.37 -0.82 -13.10
C PHE A 143 0.40 -0.86 -11.92
N ILE A 144 -0.19 -2.01 -11.65
CA ILE A 144 -0.97 -2.25 -10.45
C ILE A 144 -0.05 -2.91 -9.44
N ILE A 145 0.17 -2.23 -8.32
CA ILE A 145 1.09 -2.67 -7.28
C ILE A 145 0.29 -3.13 -6.08
N ARG A 146 0.19 -4.44 -5.87
CA ARG A 146 -0.36 -5.02 -4.65
C ARG A 146 0.73 -5.13 -3.62
N THR A 147 0.50 -4.56 -2.45
CA THR A 147 1.41 -4.58 -1.31
C THR A 147 0.65 -4.91 -0.03
N SER A 148 1.35 -5.22 1.06
CA SER A 148 0.77 -5.65 2.31
C SER A 148 1.48 -5.03 3.49
N TYR A 149 0.72 -4.67 4.54
CA TYR A 149 1.19 -4.20 5.86
C TYR A 149 2.41 -3.28 5.78
N VAL A 150 2.24 -2.14 5.08
CA VAL A 150 3.33 -1.21 4.80
C VAL A 150 3.75 -0.45 6.07
N PHE A 151 5.06 -0.43 6.35
CA PHE A 151 5.66 0.25 7.48
C PHE A 151 6.80 1.19 7.05
N GLY A 152 7.17 2.11 7.95
CA GLY A 152 8.29 3.01 7.73
C GLY A 152 8.47 4.04 8.83
N GLU A 153 9.50 4.85 8.74
CA GLU A 153 9.89 5.84 9.75
C GLU A 153 9.03 7.12 9.73
N TYR A 154 8.33 7.42 8.63
CA TYR A 154 7.54 8.67 8.52
C TYR A 154 6.05 8.43 8.81
N GLY A 155 5.44 9.43 9.44
CA GLY A 155 3.99 9.51 9.62
C GLY A 155 3.39 8.44 10.52
N ASN A 156 2.06 8.30 10.46
CA ASN A 156 1.33 7.35 11.29
C ASN A 156 1.16 6.01 10.57
N ASN A 157 1.88 4.98 11.03
CA ASN A 157 1.86 3.61 10.49
C ASN A 157 2.13 2.59 11.60
N ALA A 158 2.12 1.30 11.26
CA ALA A 158 2.26 0.22 12.24
C ALA A 158 3.56 0.30 13.05
N LEU A 159 4.70 0.60 12.40
CA LEU A 159 5.99 0.72 13.10
C LEU A 159 5.97 1.86 14.13
N THR A 160 5.56 3.07 13.70
CA THR A 160 5.57 4.25 14.58
C THR A 160 4.58 4.13 15.72
N GLN A 161 3.39 3.54 15.49
CA GLN A 161 2.38 3.29 16.53
C GLN A 161 2.89 2.30 17.59
N ILE A 162 3.40 1.14 17.15
CA ILE A 162 3.92 0.11 18.05
C ILE A 162 5.11 0.65 18.84
N TYR A 163 6.07 1.27 18.17
CA TYR A 163 7.26 1.86 18.79
C TYR A 163 6.88 2.87 19.89
N ASN A 164 6.00 3.83 19.59
CA ASN A 164 5.58 4.84 20.55
C ASN A 164 4.82 4.23 21.73
N SER A 165 3.92 3.27 21.49
CA SER A 165 3.18 2.59 22.56
C SER A 165 4.13 1.83 23.50
N LEU A 166 5.10 1.10 22.98
CA LEU A 166 6.09 0.37 23.76
C LEU A 166 7.03 1.33 24.55
N LYS A 167 7.45 2.43 23.91
CA LYS A 167 8.25 3.48 24.56
C LYS A 167 7.52 4.12 25.74
N GLU A 168 6.19 4.28 25.65
CA GLU A 168 5.33 4.80 26.70
C GLU A 168 4.93 3.75 27.74
N GLY A 169 5.36 2.49 27.58
CA GLY A 169 5.00 1.37 28.47
C GLY A 169 3.53 0.95 28.41
N LYS A 170 2.83 1.30 27.32
CA LYS A 170 1.44 0.95 27.09
C LYS A 170 1.28 -0.50 26.63
N GLU A 171 0.19 -1.13 27.06
CA GLU A 171 -0.22 -2.43 26.50
C GLU A 171 -0.71 -2.27 25.07
N ILE A 172 -0.30 -3.20 24.22
CA ILE A 172 -0.77 -3.30 22.84
C ILE A 172 -1.35 -4.68 22.58
N TYR A 173 -2.54 -4.71 22.01
CA TYR A 173 -3.29 -5.94 21.73
C TYR A 173 -3.24 -6.22 20.24
N LEU A 174 -2.60 -7.31 19.83
CA LEU A 174 -2.32 -7.61 18.41
C LEU A 174 -2.65 -9.06 18.07
N SER A 175 -3.15 -9.26 16.86
CA SER A 175 -3.48 -10.58 16.35
C SER A 175 -2.20 -11.40 16.05
N ASN A 176 -2.19 -12.66 16.48
CA ASN A 176 -1.17 -13.66 16.17
C ASN A 176 -1.67 -14.76 15.20
N TYR A 177 -2.84 -14.55 14.57
CA TYR A 177 -3.52 -15.52 13.70
C TYR A 177 -3.89 -14.96 12.32
N HIS A 178 -3.57 -13.71 12.04
CA HIS A 178 -3.66 -13.14 10.69
C HIS A 178 -2.26 -13.05 10.10
N PHE A 179 -1.98 -13.92 9.13
CA PHE A 179 -0.68 -13.98 8.46
C PHE A 179 -0.66 -13.10 7.22
N ALA A 180 0.38 -12.30 7.09
CA ALA A 180 0.57 -11.40 5.96
C ALA A 180 2.05 -11.26 5.61
N SER A 181 2.33 -10.72 4.43
CA SER A 181 3.64 -10.11 4.16
C SER A 181 3.69 -8.74 4.81
N CYS A 182 4.89 -8.21 5.06
CA CYS A 182 5.04 -6.80 5.36
C CYS A 182 6.02 -6.12 4.40
N THR A 183 5.92 -4.80 4.29
CA THR A 183 6.64 -4.06 3.27
C THR A 183 7.19 -2.77 3.84
N TYR A 184 8.50 -2.58 3.75
CA TYR A 184 9.11 -1.29 4.04
C TYR A 184 8.81 -0.30 2.91
N ALA A 185 8.28 0.85 3.26
CA ALA A 185 7.87 1.86 2.28
C ALA A 185 9.03 2.31 1.37
N GLY A 186 10.26 2.41 1.91
CA GLY A 186 11.44 2.76 1.12
C GLY A 186 11.78 1.71 0.05
N ASP A 187 11.67 0.41 0.37
CA ASP A 187 11.91 -0.65 -0.60
C ASP A 187 10.82 -0.69 -1.68
N LEU A 188 9.56 -0.46 -1.26
CA LEU A 188 8.42 -0.39 -2.18
C LEU A 188 8.60 0.72 -3.22
N VAL A 189 8.86 1.96 -2.76
CA VAL A 189 8.93 3.11 -3.69
C VAL A 189 10.14 3.03 -4.62
N ARG A 190 11.28 2.50 -4.13
CA ARG A 190 12.47 2.21 -4.96
C ARG A 190 12.11 1.24 -6.08
N LYS A 191 11.49 0.10 -5.76
CA LYS A 191 11.10 -0.90 -6.76
C LYS A 191 10.06 -0.37 -7.75
N VAL A 192 9.10 0.43 -7.28
CA VAL A 192 8.12 1.10 -8.13
C VAL A 192 8.80 2.09 -9.08
N LYS A 193 9.81 2.85 -8.63
CA LYS A 193 10.58 3.76 -9.49
C LYS A 193 11.32 3.00 -10.58
N GLU A 194 11.98 1.89 -10.26
CA GLU A 194 12.64 1.01 -11.24
C GLU A 194 11.65 0.52 -12.31
N LEU A 195 10.48 0.00 -11.90
CA LEU A 195 9.43 -0.43 -12.82
C LEU A 195 8.92 0.70 -13.71
N SER A 196 8.82 1.92 -13.16
CA SER A 196 8.33 3.11 -13.90
C SER A 196 9.20 3.52 -15.07
N LEU A 197 10.44 3.03 -15.12
CA LEU A 197 11.41 3.27 -16.19
C LEU A 197 11.35 2.18 -17.29
N THR A 198 10.46 1.21 -17.12
CA THR A 198 10.27 0.10 -18.08
C THR A 198 8.94 0.23 -18.81
N ASN A 199 8.72 -0.66 -19.80
CA ASN A 199 7.42 -0.87 -20.44
C ASN A 199 6.77 -2.19 -20.00
N LEU A 200 7.20 -2.77 -18.87
CA LEU A 200 6.69 -4.02 -18.31
C LEU A 200 5.36 -3.78 -17.60
N TYR A 201 4.37 -3.25 -18.31
CA TYR A 201 3.06 -2.96 -17.77
C TYR A 201 2.35 -4.22 -17.26
N GLY A 202 1.59 -4.10 -16.16
CA GLY A 202 0.88 -5.24 -15.59
C GLY A 202 0.60 -5.11 -14.10
N THR A 203 0.25 -6.24 -13.50
CA THR A 203 0.02 -6.36 -12.04
C THR A 203 1.23 -7.00 -11.39
N TYR A 204 1.68 -6.43 -10.27
CA TYR A 204 2.84 -6.87 -9.51
C TYR A 204 2.50 -6.96 -8.02
N HIS A 205 3.00 -7.98 -7.37
CA HIS A 205 3.15 -7.99 -5.92
C HIS A 205 4.51 -7.39 -5.57
N ILE A 206 4.54 -6.45 -4.63
CA ILE A 206 5.80 -5.87 -4.13
C ILE A 206 5.73 -5.87 -2.61
N VAL A 207 6.40 -6.85 -1.99
CA VAL A 207 6.51 -7.04 -0.55
C VAL A 207 7.92 -7.48 -0.18
N ASN A 208 8.39 -7.18 1.03
CA ASN A 208 9.61 -7.77 1.54
C ASN A 208 9.43 -9.28 1.79
N LYS A 209 10.51 -10.04 1.77
CA LYS A 209 10.51 -11.48 2.06
C LYS A 209 10.17 -11.74 3.53
N GLY A 210 9.47 -12.84 3.80
CA GLY A 210 9.07 -13.25 5.13
C GLY A 210 7.55 -13.17 5.34
N ILE A 211 7.10 -13.89 6.36
CA ILE A 211 5.69 -13.99 6.77
C ILE A 211 5.62 -13.53 8.21
N ILE A 212 4.64 -12.70 8.53
CA ILE A 212 4.44 -12.17 9.87
C ILE A 212 2.98 -12.24 10.30
N THR A 213 2.76 -12.25 11.61
CA THR A 213 1.54 -11.71 12.22
C THR A 213 1.82 -10.30 12.77
N ARG A 214 0.77 -9.56 13.10
CA ARG A 214 0.95 -8.25 13.75
C ARG A 214 1.64 -8.37 15.09
N TYR A 215 1.37 -9.45 15.83
CA TYR A 215 2.01 -9.77 17.10
C TYR A 215 3.51 -10.01 16.91
N ASP A 216 3.90 -10.85 15.94
CA ASP A 216 5.32 -11.14 15.65
C ASP A 216 6.07 -9.88 15.24
N PHE A 217 5.46 -9.02 14.43
CA PHE A 217 6.03 -7.75 14.01
C PHE A 217 6.34 -6.84 15.21
N ALA A 218 5.40 -6.73 16.17
CA ALA A 218 5.62 -5.96 17.39
C ALA A 218 6.71 -6.57 18.28
N CYS A 219 6.74 -7.90 18.42
CA CYS A 219 7.78 -8.60 19.14
C CYS A 219 9.17 -8.36 18.51
N LYS A 220 9.25 -8.30 17.19
CA LYS A 220 10.49 -8.02 16.47
C LYS A 220 10.95 -6.56 16.65
N ILE A 221 10.02 -5.60 16.67
CA ILE A 221 10.33 -4.20 17.00
C ILE A 221 10.91 -4.13 18.43
N ALA A 222 10.23 -4.74 19.41
CA ALA A 222 10.68 -4.75 20.81
C ALA A 222 12.09 -5.34 20.95
N GLU A 223 12.36 -6.43 20.24
CA GLU A 223 13.67 -7.09 20.21
C GLU A 223 14.78 -6.18 19.67
N ILE A 224 14.54 -5.51 18.53
CA ILE A 224 15.53 -4.63 17.89
C ILE A 224 15.83 -3.40 18.75
N VAL A 225 14.81 -2.85 19.43
CA VAL A 225 14.92 -1.62 20.23
C VAL A 225 15.36 -1.90 21.67
N GLY A 226 15.24 -3.16 22.14
CA GLY A 226 15.53 -3.54 23.52
C GLY A 226 14.37 -3.24 24.49
N PHE A 227 13.14 -3.18 24.02
CA PHE A 227 11.95 -3.02 24.87
C PHE A 227 11.46 -4.38 25.40
N SER A 228 10.79 -4.38 26.57
CA SER A 228 10.12 -5.58 27.10
C SER A 228 8.97 -6.00 26.18
N LYS A 229 8.81 -7.31 25.97
CA LYS A 229 7.70 -7.92 25.25
C LYS A 229 6.44 -8.14 26.10
N GLU A 230 6.54 -7.95 27.44
CA GLU A 230 5.45 -8.22 28.37
C GLU A 230 4.17 -7.38 28.12
N LYS A 231 4.34 -6.24 27.47
CA LYS A 231 3.21 -5.36 27.10
C LYS A 231 2.61 -5.67 25.71
N ILE A 232 3.13 -6.66 25.01
CA ILE A 232 2.58 -7.12 23.74
C ILE A 232 1.67 -8.31 24.02
N ILE A 233 0.37 -8.10 23.88
CA ILE A 233 -0.64 -9.08 24.25
C ILE A 233 -1.31 -9.62 22.98
N SER A 234 -1.35 -10.97 22.89
CA SER A 234 -2.04 -11.62 21.79
C SER A 234 -3.55 -11.49 21.96
N LEU A 235 -4.23 -11.03 20.89
CA LEU A 235 -5.68 -10.97 20.83
C LEU A 235 -6.27 -12.39 20.70
N ASN A 236 -7.31 -12.68 21.49
CA ASN A 236 -8.12 -13.86 21.31
C ASN A 236 -9.06 -13.66 20.09
N PRO A 237 -9.02 -14.56 19.07
CA PRO A 237 -9.91 -14.49 17.92
C PRO A 237 -11.40 -14.40 18.25
N GLU A 238 -11.83 -15.08 19.33
CA GLU A 238 -13.24 -15.13 19.73
C GLU A 238 -13.75 -13.80 20.32
N THR A 239 -12.85 -13.02 20.91
CA THR A 239 -13.20 -11.74 21.55
C THR A 239 -12.92 -10.53 20.68
N PHE A 240 -12.10 -10.68 19.65
CA PHE A 240 -11.77 -9.59 18.74
C PHE A 240 -12.92 -9.30 17.77
N LYS A 241 -13.63 -8.20 18.06
CA LYS A 241 -14.70 -7.70 17.20
C LYS A 241 -14.21 -6.44 16.46
N ALA A 242 -14.20 -6.48 15.16
CA ALA A 242 -13.90 -5.33 14.31
C ALA A 242 -14.99 -5.18 13.24
N PRO A 243 -15.31 -3.96 12.80
CA PRO A 243 -16.30 -3.74 11.74
C PRO A 243 -16.02 -4.54 10.47
N ALA A 244 -14.79 -4.49 9.98
CA ALA A 244 -14.38 -5.21 8.79
C ALA A 244 -13.82 -6.61 9.10
N LYS A 245 -14.17 -7.61 8.30
CA LYS A 245 -13.48 -8.92 8.29
C LYS A 245 -12.06 -8.78 7.74
N ARG A 246 -11.10 -9.51 8.30
CA ARG A 246 -9.72 -9.57 7.81
C ARG A 246 -9.42 -10.93 7.23
N PRO A 247 -8.70 -11.01 6.09
CA PRO A 247 -8.16 -12.28 5.60
C PRO A 247 -7.28 -12.95 6.68
N LEU A 248 -7.45 -14.26 6.91
CA LEU A 248 -6.61 -14.99 7.85
C LEU A 248 -5.18 -15.18 7.30
N TYR A 249 -5.06 -15.34 5.98
CA TYR A 249 -3.80 -15.51 5.31
C TYR A 249 -3.76 -14.64 4.04
N SER A 250 -3.02 -13.54 4.06
CA SER A 250 -2.90 -12.62 2.91
C SER A 250 -1.44 -12.45 2.45
N VAL A 251 -0.63 -13.46 2.65
CA VAL A 251 0.77 -13.46 2.25
C VAL A 251 0.88 -13.40 0.73
N LEU A 252 1.70 -12.47 0.23
CA LEU A 252 1.97 -12.28 -1.19
C LEU A 252 3.34 -12.85 -1.57
N ARG A 253 3.46 -13.35 -2.80
CA ARG A 253 4.73 -13.69 -3.46
C ARG A 253 4.94 -12.75 -4.63
N ASN A 254 6.13 -12.19 -4.77
CA ASN A 254 6.53 -11.29 -5.86
C ASN A 254 6.79 -12.06 -7.16
N TYR A 255 5.82 -12.89 -7.59
CA TYR A 255 6.07 -13.90 -8.62
C TYR A 255 6.42 -13.28 -9.97
N MET A 256 5.79 -12.16 -10.35
CA MET A 256 6.13 -11.46 -11.58
C MET A 256 7.53 -10.84 -11.53
N LEU A 257 7.97 -10.31 -10.37
CA LEU A 257 9.35 -9.81 -10.22
C LEU A 257 10.36 -10.96 -10.31
N GLU A 258 10.04 -12.14 -9.74
CA GLU A 258 10.87 -13.34 -9.86
C GLU A 258 11.00 -13.81 -11.33
N ILE A 259 9.89 -13.87 -12.08
CA ILE A 259 9.88 -14.26 -13.51
C ILE A 259 10.77 -13.34 -14.33
N TYR A 260 10.75 -12.03 -14.07
CA TYR A 260 11.60 -11.06 -14.78
C TYR A 260 13.04 -11.01 -14.24
N GLY A 261 13.37 -11.75 -13.18
CA GLY A 261 14.71 -11.74 -12.56
C GLY A 261 15.07 -10.41 -11.89
N ILE A 262 14.08 -9.66 -11.42
CA ILE A 262 14.26 -8.33 -10.81
C ILE A 262 13.76 -8.27 -9.34
N ASP A 263 13.47 -9.41 -8.69
CA ASP A 263 13.15 -9.46 -7.26
C ASP A 263 14.42 -9.41 -6.40
N ASP A 264 14.81 -8.21 -6.01
CA ASP A 264 15.93 -7.92 -5.12
C ASP A 264 15.49 -7.45 -3.72
N LEU A 265 14.20 -7.61 -3.41
CA LEU A 265 13.64 -7.18 -2.12
C LEU A 265 14.22 -8.02 -0.98
N PRO A 266 14.74 -7.38 0.09
CA PRO A 266 15.35 -8.09 1.22
C PRO A 266 14.30 -8.73 2.13
N TYR A 267 14.76 -9.49 3.13
CA TYR A 267 13.90 -9.91 4.23
C TYR A 267 13.44 -8.70 5.05
N TYR A 268 12.19 -8.75 5.53
CA TYR A 268 11.57 -7.62 6.25
C TYR A 268 12.35 -7.20 7.50
N GLU A 269 13.05 -8.14 8.16
CA GLU A 269 13.85 -7.84 9.34
C GLU A 269 15.01 -6.88 9.04
N GLU A 270 15.62 -6.99 7.86
CA GLU A 270 16.70 -6.10 7.42
C GLU A 270 16.15 -4.69 7.22
N SER A 271 15.03 -4.61 6.49
CA SER A 271 14.34 -3.33 6.24
C SER A 271 13.77 -2.72 7.52
N LEU A 272 13.29 -3.54 8.47
CA LEU A 272 12.81 -3.08 9.76
C LEU A 272 13.93 -2.46 10.59
N LYS A 273 15.13 -3.09 10.63
CA LYS A 273 16.30 -2.51 11.29
C LYS A 273 16.69 -1.16 10.70
N LYS A 274 16.65 -1.05 9.34
CA LYS A 274 16.90 0.21 8.64
C LYS A 274 15.87 1.28 9.01
N ALA A 275 14.58 0.95 8.97
CA ALA A 275 13.50 1.87 9.32
C ALA A 275 13.59 2.34 10.79
N ILE A 276 13.87 1.43 11.73
CA ILE A 276 14.05 1.77 13.16
C ILE A 276 15.24 2.71 13.35
N LYS A 277 16.37 2.46 12.68
CA LYS A 277 17.55 3.34 12.76
C LYS A 277 17.24 4.77 12.30
N ASN A 278 16.31 4.94 11.38
CA ASN A 278 15.90 6.26 10.87
C ASN A 278 14.80 6.93 11.70
N LEU A 279 14.27 6.26 12.74
CA LEU A 279 13.34 6.86 13.72
C LEU A 279 14.03 7.75 14.75
N TYR A 280 15.35 7.59 14.90
CA TYR A 280 16.23 8.35 15.81
C TYR A 280 16.99 9.38 14.97
#